data_2556e923421342a77d77ac4f978eabba
#
_entry.id   2556e923421342a77d77ac4f978eabba
#
_cell.length_a   1.000
_cell.length_b   1.000
_cell.length_c   1.000
_cell.angle_alpha   90.00
_cell.angle_beta   90.00
_cell.angle_gamma   90.00
#
_symmetry.space_group_name_H-M   'P 1'
#
loop_
_entity.id
_entity.type
_entity.pdbx_description
1 polymer ?
#
loop_
_entity_poly.entity_id
_entity_poly.type
_entity_poly.pdbx_seq_one_letter_code
_entity_poly.pdbx_strand_id
1 'polypeptide(L)'
;MILMRILIYGAGVIGSLYAALFAEAGYDTNIYARGKRLEALRNNGLKYKKNQEVIKAEIRILGELPNDDIYDFVLLTVRENQLYEALTELKNNKSNTIVTMINSLDSYNKWEDIVGKGRILPAFPGAGGSINDDGILDAALTPRLIQPTTFAEISGNKSERTKQFSEILRHAHIPYQKVTDMHLWQLCHLAMVVPIADAYYESDNPEKVEKEWKIMRKTAERLKRNFNFLGSIIFFVGLTLPRYRFSKPSASLDMNLR
;
A
#
# COMPACT_ATOMS: atom_id res chain seq x y z
N MET A 1 22.54 8.61 16.25
CA MET A 1 21.56 7.71 15.61
C MET A 1 21.67 7.95 14.11
N ILE A 2 22.05 6.96 13.32
CA ILE A 2 22.11 7.12 11.86
C ILE A 2 20.67 7.31 11.38
N LEU A 3 20.39 8.42 10.74
CA LEU A 3 19.07 8.73 10.20
C LEU A 3 18.83 7.83 8.99
N MET A 4 17.86 6.92 9.07
CA MET A 4 17.51 6.04 7.95
C MET A 4 16.95 6.85 6.79
N ARG A 5 17.44 6.53 5.58
CA ARG A 5 17.01 7.14 4.31
C ARG A 5 15.95 6.29 3.66
N ILE A 6 14.81 6.87 3.38
CA ILE A 6 13.66 6.18 2.79
C ILE A 6 13.29 6.85 1.46
N LEU A 7 13.22 6.05 0.40
CA LEU A 7 12.67 6.47 -0.88
C LEU A 7 11.25 5.96 -1.04
N ILE A 8 10.33 6.85 -1.35
CA ILE A 8 9.00 6.50 -1.84
C ILE A 8 9.03 6.60 -3.36
N TYR A 9 9.00 5.46 -4.02
CA TYR A 9 8.91 5.37 -5.47
C TYR A 9 7.43 5.32 -5.90
N GLY A 10 6.93 6.45 -6.36
CA GLY A 10 5.54 6.67 -6.74
C GLY A 10 4.80 7.61 -5.79
N ALA A 11 4.35 8.75 -6.30
CA ALA A 11 3.71 9.82 -5.53
C ALA A 11 2.18 9.81 -5.66
N GLY A 12 1.57 8.62 -5.72
CA GLY A 12 0.12 8.42 -5.61
C GLY A 12 -0.38 8.60 -4.18
N VAL A 13 -1.63 8.22 -3.92
CA VAL A 13 -2.27 8.35 -2.59
C VAL A 13 -1.43 7.64 -1.51
N ILE A 14 -1.13 6.35 -1.73
CA ILE A 14 -0.40 5.52 -0.77
C ILE A 14 1.01 6.08 -0.55
N GLY A 15 1.78 6.28 -1.63
CA GLY A 15 3.14 6.79 -1.50
C GLY A 15 3.20 8.16 -0.82
N SER A 16 2.29 9.06 -1.16
CA SER A 16 2.21 10.39 -0.54
C SER A 16 1.90 10.31 0.95
N LEU A 17 1.00 9.42 1.37
CA LEU A 17 0.68 9.24 2.80
C LEU A 17 1.89 8.69 3.57
N TYR A 18 2.53 7.63 3.08
CA TYR A 18 3.70 7.05 3.75
C TYR A 18 4.86 8.04 3.79
N ALA A 19 5.08 8.82 2.71
CA ALA A 19 6.09 9.88 2.70
C ALA A 19 5.85 10.92 3.80
N ALA A 20 4.62 11.41 3.93
CA ALA A 20 4.25 12.38 4.96
C ALA A 20 4.48 11.82 6.37
N LEU A 21 4.03 10.59 6.64
CA LEU A 21 4.15 9.96 7.95
C LEU A 21 5.61 9.64 8.34
N PHE A 22 6.45 9.22 7.39
CA PHE A 22 7.87 9.01 7.66
C PHE A 22 8.62 10.32 7.89
N ALA A 23 8.28 11.37 7.14
CA ALA A 23 8.85 12.71 7.38
C ALA A 23 8.45 13.25 8.76
N GLU A 24 7.18 13.10 9.17
CA GLU A 24 6.73 13.46 10.53
C GLU A 24 7.47 12.68 11.62
N ALA A 25 7.81 11.42 11.37
CA ALA A 25 8.60 10.61 12.28
C ALA A 25 10.11 10.94 12.25
N GLY A 26 10.53 11.93 11.44
CA GLY A 26 11.90 12.42 11.40
C GLY A 26 12.86 11.58 10.54
N TYR A 27 12.36 10.72 9.64
CA TYR A 27 13.21 10.01 8.67
C TYR A 27 13.63 10.91 7.51
N ASP A 28 14.83 10.67 6.93
CA ASP A 28 15.23 11.28 5.66
C ASP A 28 14.38 10.70 4.52
N THR A 29 13.26 11.37 4.26
CA THR A 29 12.24 10.88 3.34
C THR A 29 12.33 11.60 2.00
N ASN A 30 12.46 10.79 0.96
CA ASN A 30 12.54 11.23 -0.42
C ASN A 30 11.37 10.65 -1.20
N ILE A 31 10.75 11.42 -2.10
CA ILE A 31 9.67 10.96 -2.96
C ILE A 31 10.03 11.13 -4.43
N TYR A 32 9.97 10.04 -5.18
CA TYR A 32 10.19 10.03 -6.62
C TYR A 32 8.86 10.09 -7.36
N ALA A 33 8.77 11.03 -8.28
CA ALA A 33 7.58 11.23 -9.11
C ALA A 33 7.96 11.61 -10.54
N ARG A 34 7.02 11.42 -11.48
CA ARG A 34 7.18 11.74 -12.90
C ARG A 34 6.02 12.59 -13.42
N GLY A 35 6.25 13.26 -14.57
CA GLY A 35 5.24 14.00 -15.31
C GLY A 35 4.48 15.04 -14.48
N LYS A 36 3.20 15.16 -14.70
CA LYS A 36 2.33 16.17 -14.04
C LYS A 36 2.39 16.13 -12.51
N ARG A 37 2.56 14.91 -11.91
CA ARG A 37 2.65 14.80 -10.46
C ARG A 37 3.96 15.36 -9.92
N LEU A 38 5.08 15.17 -10.63
CA LEU A 38 6.35 15.79 -10.29
C LEU A 38 6.27 17.32 -10.32
N GLU A 39 5.68 17.88 -11.38
CA GLU A 39 5.50 19.33 -11.52
C GLU A 39 4.66 19.91 -10.38
N ALA A 40 3.52 19.25 -10.06
CA ALA A 40 2.66 19.66 -8.97
C ALA A 40 3.39 19.62 -7.60
N LEU A 41 4.18 18.58 -7.36
CA LEU A 41 4.96 18.47 -6.12
C LEU A 41 6.08 19.51 -6.04
N ARG A 42 6.80 19.78 -7.15
CA ARG A 42 7.84 20.82 -7.17
C ARG A 42 7.28 22.22 -6.90
N ASN A 43 6.10 22.53 -7.46
CA ASN A 43 5.48 23.85 -7.29
C ASN A 43 4.84 24.03 -5.90
N ASN A 44 4.18 23.01 -5.36
CA ASN A 44 3.33 23.14 -4.18
C ASN A 44 3.86 22.39 -2.95
N GLY A 45 4.84 21.49 -3.12
CA GLY A 45 5.22 20.50 -2.11
C GLY A 45 4.18 19.39 -1.96
N LEU A 46 4.45 18.44 -1.07
CA LEU A 46 3.48 17.45 -0.66
C LEU A 46 2.60 18.01 0.45
N LYS A 47 1.34 18.30 0.13
CA LYS A 47 0.33 18.78 1.08
C LYS A 47 -0.62 17.65 1.45
N TYR A 48 -0.97 17.53 2.72
CA TYR A 48 -1.90 16.50 3.22
C TYR A 48 -2.76 17.06 4.34
N LYS A 49 -3.94 16.48 4.52
CA LYS A 49 -4.85 16.83 5.62
C LYS A 49 -4.49 16.05 6.89
N LYS A 50 -4.40 16.78 8.00
CA LYS A 50 -4.25 16.23 9.35
C LYS A 50 -5.10 17.07 10.31
N ASN A 51 -6.02 16.42 11.04
CA ASN A 51 -6.92 17.11 11.97
C ASN A 51 -7.64 18.32 11.35
N GLN A 52 -8.11 18.18 10.11
CA GLN A 52 -8.77 19.23 9.30
C GLN A 52 -7.86 20.37 8.82
N GLU A 53 -6.60 20.37 9.20
CA GLU A 53 -5.61 21.33 8.71
C GLU A 53 -4.85 20.76 7.50
N VAL A 54 -4.38 21.65 6.63
CA VAL A 54 -3.52 21.29 5.49
C VAL A 54 -2.07 21.55 5.91
N ILE A 55 -1.29 20.47 5.98
CA ILE A 55 0.12 20.49 6.36
C ILE A 55 0.98 20.18 5.13
N LYS A 56 2.15 20.81 5.06
CA LYS A 56 3.17 20.50 4.06
C LYS A 56 4.21 19.58 4.67
N ALA A 57 4.46 18.42 4.03
CA ALA A 57 5.48 17.49 4.47
C ALA A 57 6.89 17.99 4.10
N GLU A 58 7.82 17.86 5.03
CA GLU A 58 9.24 18.18 4.83
C GLU A 58 9.95 16.98 4.19
N ILE A 59 9.88 16.90 2.85
CA ILE A 59 10.45 15.81 2.04
C ILE A 59 11.23 16.34 0.85
N ARG A 60 12.20 15.57 0.38
CA ARG A 60 12.90 15.83 -0.86
C ARG A 60 12.14 15.23 -2.06
N ILE A 61 11.89 16.05 -3.08
CA ILE A 61 11.16 15.64 -4.29
C ILE A 61 12.18 15.37 -5.40
N LEU A 62 12.12 14.15 -5.94
CA LEU A 62 13.02 13.66 -6.96
C LEU A 62 12.29 13.47 -8.28
N GLY A 63 12.88 13.95 -9.38
CA GLY A 63 12.42 13.68 -10.75
C GLY A 63 13.31 12.67 -11.47
N GLU A 64 14.46 12.36 -10.89
CA GLU A 64 15.42 11.39 -11.38
C GLU A 64 15.92 10.54 -10.21
N LEU A 65 16.27 9.29 -10.47
CA LEU A 65 16.79 8.36 -9.49
C LEU A 65 18.20 7.92 -9.90
N PRO A 66 19.27 8.57 -9.39
CA PRO A 66 20.65 8.14 -9.65
C PRO A 66 20.90 6.72 -9.12
N ASN A 67 21.72 5.95 -9.85
CA ASN A 67 22.01 4.55 -9.49
C ASN A 67 22.77 4.41 -8.17
N ASP A 68 23.55 5.40 -7.80
CA ASP A 68 24.38 5.48 -6.60
C ASP A 68 23.73 6.22 -5.43
N ASP A 69 22.53 6.75 -5.61
CA ASP A 69 21.73 7.30 -4.50
C ASP A 69 21.07 6.14 -3.73
N ILE A 70 21.69 5.76 -2.61
CA ILE A 70 21.35 4.54 -1.85
C ILE A 70 20.39 4.90 -0.72
N TYR A 71 19.35 4.09 -0.57
CA TYR A 71 18.36 4.16 0.48
C TYR A 71 18.34 2.87 1.30
N ASP A 72 18.04 2.97 2.59
CA ASP A 72 17.86 1.80 3.45
C ASP A 72 16.61 1.02 3.03
N PHE A 73 15.54 1.75 2.65
CA PHE A 73 14.31 1.18 2.12
C PHE A 73 13.79 1.99 0.94
N VAL A 74 13.41 1.30 -0.12
CA VAL A 74 12.66 1.84 -1.26
C VAL A 74 11.23 1.29 -1.19
N LEU A 75 10.23 2.14 -0.91
CA LEU A 75 8.82 1.73 -0.95
C LEU A 75 8.29 1.95 -2.37
N LEU A 76 8.01 0.86 -3.06
CA LEU A 76 7.47 0.87 -4.40
C LEU A 76 5.93 0.90 -4.33
N THR A 77 5.34 2.06 -4.62
CA THR A 77 3.92 2.37 -4.45
C THR A 77 3.25 2.77 -5.76
N VAL A 78 3.62 2.12 -6.83
CA VAL A 78 3.05 2.32 -8.16
C VAL A 78 1.85 1.39 -8.41
N ARG A 79 1.09 1.65 -9.47
CA ARG A 79 0.05 0.72 -9.91
C ARG A 79 0.68 -0.54 -10.52
N GLU A 80 -0.08 -1.64 -10.52
CA GLU A 80 0.39 -2.95 -11.02
C GLU A 80 0.88 -2.87 -12.48
N ASN A 81 0.18 -2.14 -13.33
CA ASN A 81 0.57 -1.93 -14.73
C ASN A 81 1.87 -1.12 -14.94
N GLN A 82 2.38 -0.46 -13.89
CA GLN A 82 3.64 0.29 -13.90
C GLN A 82 4.79 -0.47 -13.22
N LEU A 83 4.50 -1.63 -12.65
CA LEU A 83 5.44 -2.37 -11.80
C LEU A 83 6.72 -2.75 -12.54
N TYR A 84 6.60 -3.35 -13.71
CA TYR A 84 7.77 -3.85 -14.45
C TYR A 84 8.68 -2.74 -14.96
N GLU A 85 8.11 -1.60 -15.35
CA GLU A 85 8.87 -0.40 -15.71
C GLU A 85 9.66 0.12 -14.49
N ALA A 86 8.99 0.22 -13.34
CA ALA A 86 9.60 0.68 -12.09
C ALA A 86 10.70 -0.27 -11.59
N LEU A 87 10.50 -1.60 -11.66
CA LEU A 87 11.54 -2.57 -11.32
C LEU A 87 12.74 -2.48 -12.26
N THR A 88 12.51 -2.23 -13.54
CA THR A 88 13.58 -2.06 -14.54
C THR A 88 14.43 -0.81 -14.23
N GLU A 89 13.82 0.29 -13.83
CA GLU A 89 14.51 1.49 -13.38
C GLU A 89 15.29 1.25 -12.08
N LEU A 90 14.69 0.54 -11.13
CA LEU A 90 15.32 0.18 -9.85
C LEU A 90 16.43 -0.89 -9.97
N LYS A 91 16.52 -1.58 -11.10
CA LYS A 91 17.53 -2.63 -11.33
C LYS A 91 18.96 -2.14 -11.07
N ASN A 92 19.29 -0.96 -11.55
CA ASN A 92 20.63 -0.39 -11.44
C ASN A 92 20.86 0.40 -10.16
N ASN A 93 19.81 0.77 -9.44
CA ASN A 93 19.93 1.43 -8.15
C ASN A 93 20.47 0.46 -7.09
N LYS A 94 21.42 0.89 -6.28
CA LYS A 94 22.15 0.03 -5.33
C LYS A 94 21.45 -0.18 -3.99
N SER A 95 20.24 0.36 -3.78
CA SER A 95 19.46 0.11 -2.56
C SER A 95 19.11 -1.37 -2.41
N ASN A 96 19.34 -1.94 -1.23
CA ASN A 96 19.23 -3.38 -1.01
C ASN A 96 17.81 -3.87 -0.71
N THR A 97 16.89 -3.00 -0.30
CA THR A 97 15.54 -3.41 0.08
C THR A 97 14.48 -2.61 -0.68
N ILE A 98 13.71 -3.31 -1.51
CA ILE A 98 12.57 -2.77 -2.25
C ILE A 98 11.29 -3.37 -1.62
N VAL A 99 10.55 -2.54 -0.89
CA VAL A 99 9.27 -2.92 -0.27
C VAL A 99 8.17 -2.72 -1.31
N THR A 100 7.64 -3.80 -1.85
CA THR A 100 6.63 -3.74 -2.93
C THR A 100 5.23 -3.66 -2.34
N MET A 101 4.65 -2.45 -2.30
CA MET A 101 3.28 -2.21 -1.82
C MET A 101 2.28 -2.27 -2.98
N ILE A 102 2.25 -3.39 -3.69
CA ILE A 102 1.50 -3.57 -4.91
C ILE A 102 0.64 -4.81 -4.81
N ASN A 103 -0.59 -4.69 -5.28
CA ASN A 103 -1.51 -5.81 -5.39
C ASN A 103 -1.25 -6.52 -6.73
N SER A 104 -0.71 -7.72 -6.71
CA SER A 104 -0.44 -8.50 -7.92
C SER A 104 -0.57 -10.00 -7.65
N LEU A 105 -0.93 -10.74 -8.68
CA LEU A 105 -0.95 -12.21 -8.68
C LEU A 105 0.38 -12.82 -9.15
N ASP A 106 1.32 -11.97 -9.56
CA ASP A 106 2.62 -12.41 -10.04
C ASP A 106 3.47 -13.06 -8.94
N SER A 107 4.30 -14.01 -9.36
CA SER A 107 5.33 -14.57 -8.50
C SER A 107 6.43 -13.52 -8.22
N TYR A 108 6.82 -13.37 -6.96
CA TYR A 108 7.92 -12.48 -6.57
C TYR A 108 9.27 -12.85 -7.20
N ASN A 109 9.45 -14.11 -7.61
CA ASN A 109 10.65 -14.54 -8.34
C ASN A 109 10.85 -13.76 -9.63
N LYS A 110 9.76 -13.46 -10.37
CA LYS A 110 9.83 -12.64 -11.59
C LYS A 110 10.38 -11.23 -11.30
N TRP A 111 10.04 -10.68 -10.14
CA TRP A 111 10.52 -9.36 -9.73
C TRP A 111 11.99 -9.40 -9.31
N GLU A 112 12.37 -10.44 -8.56
CA GLU A 112 13.77 -10.68 -8.19
C GLU A 112 14.67 -10.95 -9.40
N ASP A 113 14.16 -11.60 -10.45
CA ASP A 113 14.93 -11.81 -11.68
C ASP A 113 15.28 -10.48 -12.39
N ILE A 114 14.49 -9.42 -12.14
CA ILE A 114 14.78 -8.07 -12.68
C ILE A 114 15.73 -7.32 -11.77
N VAL A 115 15.42 -7.19 -10.49
CA VAL A 115 16.15 -6.30 -9.57
C VAL A 115 17.30 -6.98 -8.82
N GLY A 116 17.36 -8.31 -8.86
CA GLY A 116 18.33 -9.13 -8.13
C GLY A 116 17.71 -9.85 -6.94
N LYS A 117 18.23 -11.06 -6.69
CA LYS A 117 17.79 -11.93 -5.60
C LYS A 117 17.93 -11.27 -4.23
N GLY A 118 16.95 -11.47 -3.37
CA GLY A 118 16.94 -10.99 -1.99
C GLY A 118 16.62 -9.50 -1.82
N ARG A 119 16.39 -8.73 -2.90
CA ARG A 119 16.07 -7.30 -2.78
C ARG A 119 14.57 -7.02 -2.53
N ILE A 120 13.69 -7.93 -2.91
CA ILE A 120 12.24 -7.74 -2.75
C ILE A 120 11.81 -8.08 -1.32
N LEU A 121 11.07 -7.16 -0.71
CA LEU A 121 10.31 -7.37 0.52
C LEU A 121 8.83 -7.14 0.20
N PRO A 122 8.04 -8.20 -0.04
CA PRO A 122 6.63 -8.05 -0.36
C PRO A 122 5.84 -7.43 0.79
N ALA A 123 4.98 -6.47 0.46
CA ALA A 123 4.13 -5.79 1.42
C ALA A 123 2.77 -5.42 0.79
N PHE A 124 1.85 -5.02 1.65
CA PHE A 124 0.56 -4.46 1.28
C PHE A 124 0.24 -3.27 2.19
N PRO A 125 -0.17 -2.11 1.64
CA PRO A 125 -0.45 -0.93 2.44
C PRO A 125 -1.76 -1.03 3.21
N GLY A 126 -1.75 -0.63 4.47
CA GLY A 126 -2.95 -0.47 5.28
C GLY A 126 -3.44 0.98 5.26
N ALA A 127 -3.87 1.47 4.10
CA ALA A 127 -4.24 2.86 3.92
C ALA A 127 -5.16 3.07 2.72
N GLY A 128 -5.92 4.17 2.73
CA GLY A 128 -6.76 4.60 1.62
C GLY A 128 -7.02 6.10 1.64
N GLY A 129 -7.53 6.64 0.54
CA GLY A 129 -7.84 8.05 0.42
C GLY A 129 -7.84 8.54 -1.02
N SER A 130 -7.74 9.86 -1.19
CA SER A 130 -7.72 10.52 -2.48
C SER A 130 -6.77 11.73 -2.49
N ILE A 131 -6.42 12.19 -3.67
CA ILE A 131 -5.76 13.48 -3.89
C ILE A 131 -6.76 14.35 -4.65
N ASN A 132 -7.11 15.50 -4.09
CA ASN A 132 -8.05 16.42 -4.73
C ASN A 132 -7.40 17.19 -5.91
N ASP A 133 -8.20 18.01 -6.59
CA ASP A 133 -7.75 18.81 -7.75
C ASP A 133 -6.67 19.84 -7.38
N ASP A 134 -6.64 20.30 -6.13
CA ASP A 134 -5.59 21.20 -5.61
C ASP A 134 -4.30 20.44 -5.26
N GLY A 135 -4.25 19.13 -5.48
CA GLY A 135 -3.11 18.27 -5.17
C GLY A 135 -2.95 17.95 -3.68
N ILE A 136 -3.96 18.26 -2.84
CA ILE A 136 -3.96 17.98 -1.40
C ILE A 136 -4.38 16.54 -1.17
N LEU A 137 -3.56 15.80 -0.43
CA LEU A 137 -3.85 14.44 -0.02
C LEU A 137 -4.86 14.43 1.13
N ASP A 138 -5.95 13.68 0.94
CA ASP A 138 -6.91 13.33 1.98
C ASP A 138 -6.92 11.81 2.12
N ALA A 139 -6.12 11.30 3.05
CA ALA A 139 -5.90 9.87 3.21
C ALA A 139 -5.71 9.50 4.67
N ALA A 140 -6.05 8.27 5.01
CA ALA A 140 -5.95 7.75 6.36
C ALA A 140 -5.38 6.32 6.37
N LEU A 141 -4.72 5.99 7.48
CA LEU A 141 -4.35 4.60 7.77
C LEU A 141 -5.58 3.79 8.14
N THR A 142 -5.64 2.57 7.65
CA THR A 142 -6.67 1.63 8.06
C THR A 142 -6.39 1.14 9.49
N PRO A 143 -7.39 1.05 10.36
CA PRO A 143 -7.20 0.56 11.71
C PRO A 143 -6.56 -0.83 11.73
N ARG A 144 -5.72 -1.08 12.75
CA ARG A 144 -4.95 -2.33 12.90
C ARG A 144 -5.80 -3.59 12.82
N LEU A 145 -7.03 -3.55 13.34
CA LEU A 145 -7.94 -4.70 13.34
C LEU A 145 -8.63 -4.93 11.99
N ILE A 146 -8.64 -3.93 11.10
CA ILE A 146 -9.26 -4.05 9.78
C ILE A 146 -8.23 -4.51 8.76
N GLN A 147 -7.21 -3.69 8.51
CA GLN A 147 -6.15 -4.01 7.57
C GLN A 147 -4.90 -3.17 7.86
N PRO A 148 -3.97 -3.66 8.66
CA PRO A 148 -2.70 -2.98 8.87
C PRO A 148 -1.79 -3.16 7.65
N THR A 149 -0.72 -2.37 7.58
CA THR A 149 0.39 -2.62 6.64
C THR A 149 0.92 -4.03 6.87
N THR A 150 0.80 -4.90 5.87
CA THR A 150 1.16 -6.32 5.98
C THR A 150 2.40 -6.60 5.16
N PHE A 151 3.35 -7.36 5.69
CA PHE A 151 4.57 -7.71 4.97
C PHE A 151 5.21 -9.00 5.49
N ALA A 152 6.04 -9.62 4.65
CA ALA A 152 6.86 -10.77 5.03
C ALA A 152 8.10 -10.88 4.15
N GLU A 153 9.11 -11.62 4.60
CA GLU A 153 10.12 -12.16 3.69
C GLU A 153 9.51 -13.16 2.72
N ILE A 154 10.06 -13.25 1.51
CA ILE A 154 9.64 -14.27 0.54
C ILE A 154 9.85 -15.68 1.10
N SER A 155 10.91 -15.88 1.88
CA SER A 155 11.19 -17.16 2.55
C SER A 155 10.28 -17.47 3.74
N GLY A 156 9.45 -16.54 4.19
CA GLY A 156 8.65 -16.65 5.41
C GLY A 156 9.43 -16.49 6.72
N ASN A 157 10.75 -16.40 6.66
CA ASN A 157 11.61 -16.30 7.83
C ASN A 157 11.67 -14.86 8.37
N LYS A 158 12.05 -14.72 9.64
CA LYS A 158 12.36 -13.40 10.21
C LYS A 158 13.75 -12.97 9.75
N SER A 159 13.92 -11.69 9.42
CA SER A 159 15.21 -11.10 9.03
C SER A 159 15.44 -9.79 9.77
N GLU A 160 16.68 -9.28 9.72
CA GLU A 160 17.01 -8.00 10.33
C GLU A 160 16.26 -6.86 9.61
N ARG A 161 16.14 -6.90 8.27
CA ARG A 161 15.39 -5.87 7.53
C ARG A 161 13.90 -5.85 7.87
N THR A 162 13.26 -7.01 8.13
CA THR A 162 11.86 -7.04 8.58
C THR A 162 11.69 -6.51 10.00
N LYS A 163 12.70 -6.65 10.84
CA LYS A 163 12.73 -6.03 12.17
C LYS A 163 12.87 -4.52 12.05
N GLN A 164 13.84 -4.03 11.27
CA GLN A 164 14.07 -2.60 11.01
C GLN A 164 12.82 -1.95 10.40
N PHE A 165 12.21 -2.58 9.39
CA PHE A 165 10.98 -2.07 8.79
C PHE A 165 9.81 -1.99 9.80
N SER A 166 9.69 -2.99 10.70
CA SER A 166 8.73 -2.95 11.80
C SER A 166 8.96 -1.76 12.74
N GLU A 167 10.22 -1.45 13.04
CA GLU A 167 10.60 -0.32 13.90
C GLU A 167 10.29 1.03 13.24
N ILE A 168 10.55 1.15 11.93
CA ILE A 168 10.18 2.32 11.12
C ILE A 168 8.66 2.55 11.17
N LEU A 169 7.87 1.52 10.87
CA LEU A 169 6.41 1.62 10.89
C LEU A 169 5.88 1.96 12.28
N ARG A 170 6.43 1.34 13.33
CA ARG A 170 6.05 1.63 14.72
C ARG A 170 6.37 3.07 15.12
N HIS A 171 7.54 3.55 14.75
CA HIS A 171 7.96 4.93 15.05
C HIS A 171 7.12 5.97 14.31
N ALA A 172 6.73 5.67 13.06
CA ALA A 172 5.80 6.49 12.27
C ALA A 172 4.31 6.27 12.64
N HIS A 173 4.01 5.55 13.72
CA HIS A 173 2.64 5.23 14.16
C HIS A 173 1.78 4.55 13.10
N ILE A 174 2.40 3.81 12.17
CA ILE A 174 1.71 3.05 11.12
C ILE A 174 1.37 1.66 11.65
N PRO A 175 0.08 1.28 11.73
CA PRO A 175 -0.31 -0.06 12.10
C PRO A 175 0.27 -1.10 11.14
N TYR A 176 0.86 -2.16 11.68
CA TYR A 176 1.45 -3.21 10.85
C TYR A 176 1.24 -4.61 11.44
N GLN A 177 1.38 -5.61 10.56
CA GLN A 177 1.50 -7.02 10.91
C GLN A 177 2.54 -7.72 10.04
N LYS A 178 3.16 -8.77 10.58
CA LYS A 178 4.01 -9.69 9.84
C LYS A 178 3.27 -11.00 9.64
N VAL A 179 3.37 -11.53 8.43
CA VAL A 179 2.83 -12.84 8.06
C VAL A 179 3.98 -13.79 7.70
N THR A 180 3.71 -15.05 7.52
CA THR A 180 4.72 -16.05 7.12
C THR A 180 4.75 -16.25 5.61
N ASP A 181 3.62 -16.07 4.95
CA ASP A 181 3.48 -16.21 3.50
C ASP A 181 2.70 -15.01 2.94
N MET A 182 3.44 -14.06 2.38
CA MET A 182 2.84 -12.85 1.83
C MET A 182 2.10 -13.12 0.52
N HIS A 183 2.57 -14.09 -0.28
CA HIS A 183 1.90 -14.44 -1.53
C HIS A 183 0.52 -15.04 -1.27
N LEU A 184 0.45 -16.02 -0.36
CA LEU A 184 -0.83 -16.61 0.05
C LEU A 184 -1.75 -15.56 0.67
N TRP A 185 -1.19 -14.66 1.50
CA TRP A 185 -1.96 -13.56 2.10
C TRP A 185 -2.57 -12.65 1.02
N GLN A 186 -1.80 -12.26 -0.01
CA GLN A 186 -2.29 -11.43 -1.12
C GLN A 186 -3.36 -12.14 -1.95
N LEU A 187 -3.19 -13.43 -2.25
CA LEU A 187 -4.21 -14.22 -2.96
C LEU A 187 -5.53 -14.25 -2.19
N CYS A 188 -5.46 -14.48 -0.87
CA CYS A 188 -6.64 -14.46 -0.01
C CYS A 188 -7.28 -13.08 0.06
N HIS A 189 -6.46 -12.03 0.15
CA HIS A 189 -6.94 -10.65 0.17
C HIS A 189 -7.66 -10.30 -1.14
N LEU A 190 -7.08 -10.61 -2.29
CA LEU A 190 -7.71 -10.39 -3.60
C LEU A 190 -9.01 -11.17 -3.76
N ALA A 191 -9.04 -12.43 -3.34
CA ALA A 191 -10.26 -13.26 -3.38
C ALA A 191 -11.41 -12.69 -2.55
N MET A 192 -11.11 -11.84 -1.55
CA MET A 192 -12.12 -11.13 -0.75
C MET A 192 -12.46 -9.76 -1.34
N VAL A 193 -11.45 -8.99 -1.74
CA VAL A 193 -11.65 -7.58 -2.14
C VAL A 193 -12.32 -7.47 -3.51
N VAL A 194 -12.01 -8.36 -4.46
CA VAL A 194 -12.60 -8.30 -5.80
C VAL A 194 -14.13 -8.42 -5.77
N PRO A 195 -14.74 -9.43 -5.11
CA PRO A 195 -16.21 -9.49 -5.01
C PRO A 195 -16.82 -8.31 -4.24
N ILE A 196 -16.11 -7.76 -3.24
CA ILE A 196 -16.59 -6.57 -2.52
C ILE A 196 -16.59 -5.35 -3.43
N ALA A 197 -15.53 -5.15 -4.21
CA ALA A 197 -15.45 -4.05 -5.15
C ALA A 197 -16.53 -4.17 -6.23
N ASP A 198 -16.70 -5.36 -6.79
CA ASP A 198 -17.73 -5.66 -7.79
C ASP A 198 -19.13 -5.35 -7.24
N ALA A 199 -19.45 -5.87 -6.05
CA ALA A 199 -20.71 -5.58 -5.36
C ALA A 199 -20.90 -4.07 -5.08
N TYR A 200 -19.82 -3.34 -4.75
CA TYR A 200 -19.87 -1.90 -4.51
C TYR A 200 -20.18 -1.12 -5.80
N TYR A 201 -19.54 -1.45 -6.92
CA TYR A 201 -19.75 -0.78 -8.20
C TYR A 201 -21.10 -1.13 -8.84
N GLU A 202 -21.67 -2.29 -8.50
CA GLU A 202 -22.97 -2.71 -8.97
C GLU A 202 -24.11 -2.43 -7.96
N SER A 203 -23.87 -1.58 -6.96
CA SER A 203 -24.71 -1.35 -5.79
C SER A 203 -26.09 -0.70 -6.04
N ASP A 204 -26.48 -0.47 -7.29
CA ASP A 204 -27.85 -0.12 -7.64
C ASP A 204 -28.82 -1.32 -7.47
N ASN A 205 -28.31 -2.52 -7.19
CA ASN A 205 -29.10 -3.72 -6.91
C ASN A 205 -28.69 -4.38 -5.57
N PRO A 206 -29.41 -4.07 -4.45
CA PRO A 206 -29.11 -4.62 -3.13
C PRO A 206 -29.14 -6.15 -3.04
N GLU A 207 -29.98 -6.82 -3.83
CA GLU A 207 -30.08 -8.30 -3.85
C GLU A 207 -28.81 -8.93 -4.42
N LYS A 208 -28.21 -8.31 -5.43
CA LYS A 208 -26.94 -8.76 -6.02
C LYS A 208 -25.81 -8.61 -5.01
N VAL A 209 -25.74 -7.48 -4.30
CA VAL A 209 -24.76 -7.25 -3.21
C VAL A 209 -24.89 -8.34 -2.14
N GLU A 210 -26.11 -8.71 -1.73
CA GLU A 210 -26.33 -9.77 -0.74
C GLU A 210 -25.90 -11.14 -1.25
N LYS A 211 -26.12 -11.43 -2.53
CA LYS A 211 -25.71 -12.69 -3.16
C LYS A 211 -24.18 -12.83 -3.21
N GLU A 212 -23.48 -11.79 -3.68
CA GLU A 212 -22.00 -11.75 -3.74
C GLU A 212 -21.39 -11.85 -2.34
N TRP A 213 -21.99 -11.19 -1.36
CA TRP A 213 -21.63 -11.30 0.05
C TRP A 213 -21.73 -12.74 0.58
N LYS A 214 -22.81 -13.46 0.24
CA LYS A 214 -23.00 -14.86 0.64
C LYS A 214 -21.94 -15.78 -0.02
N ILE A 215 -21.58 -15.50 -1.29
CA ILE A 215 -20.53 -16.24 -2.00
C ILE A 215 -19.17 -16.00 -1.33
N MET A 216 -18.82 -14.74 -1.10
CA MET A 216 -17.58 -14.36 -0.43
C MET A 216 -17.47 -15.02 0.95
N ARG A 217 -18.50 -14.98 1.76
CA ARG A 217 -18.54 -15.61 3.09
C ARG A 217 -18.32 -17.13 3.01
N LYS A 218 -18.95 -17.82 2.07
CA LYS A 218 -18.75 -19.27 1.86
C LYS A 218 -17.32 -19.58 1.43
N THR A 219 -16.76 -18.79 0.53
CA THR A 219 -15.37 -18.93 0.07
C THR A 219 -14.40 -18.73 1.23
N ALA A 220 -14.62 -17.68 2.01
CA ALA A 220 -13.85 -17.38 3.20
C ALA A 220 -13.91 -18.50 4.25
N GLU A 221 -15.09 -19.08 4.49
CA GLU A 221 -15.27 -20.22 5.40
C GLU A 221 -14.56 -21.49 4.91
N ARG A 222 -14.51 -21.73 3.58
CA ARG A 222 -13.75 -22.85 2.99
C ARG A 222 -12.24 -22.65 3.15
N LEU A 223 -11.76 -21.42 2.89
CA LEU A 223 -10.35 -21.08 3.08
C LEU A 223 -9.95 -21.17 4.56
N LYS A 224 -10.83 -20.77 5.50
CA LYS A 224 -10.60 -20.90 6.94
C LYS A 224 -10.38 -22.35 7.38
N ARG A 225 -11.13 -23.31 6.82
CA ARG A 225 -10.96 -24.75 7.15
C ARG A 225 -9.61 -25.31 6.72
N ASN A 226 -9.02 -24.74 5.67
CA ASN A 226 -7.74 -25.17 5.13
C ASN A 226 -6.55 -24.38 5.70
N PHE A 227 -6.77 -23.22 6.31
CA PHE A 227 -5.72 -22.32 6.79
C PHE A 227 -6.15 -21.63 8.10
N ASN A 228 -5.52 -22.02 9.23
CA ASN A 228 -5.77 -21.43 10.55
C ASN A 228 -5.58 -19.89 10.63
N PHE A 229 -4.95 -19.30 9.64
CA PHE A 229 -4.57 -17.88 9.58
C PHE A 229 -5.72 -16.93 9.14
N LEU A 230 -6.62 -17.38 8.29
CA LEU A 230 -7.71 -16.55 7.75
C LEU A 230 -8.82 -16.21 8.77
N GLY A 231 -8.79 -16.84 9.93
CA GLY A 231 -9.82 -16.66 10.97
C GLY A 231 -10.03 -15.23 11.43
N SER A 232 -8.94 -14.44 11.54
CA SER A 232 -9.02 -13.07 12.04
C SER A 232 -9.58 -12.09 11.00
N ILE A 233 -9.24 -12.24 9.73
CA ILE A 233 -9.69 -11.34 8.66
C ILE A 233 -11.17 -11.57 8.36
N ILE A 234 -11.60 -12.85 8.33
CA ILE A 234 -12.98 -13.23 8.01
C ILE A 234 -13.94 -12.86 9.14
N PHE A 235 -13.53 -13.03 10.39
CA PHE A 235 -14.33 -12.65 11.56
C PHE A 235 -14.63 -11.15 11.56
N PHE A 236 -13.66 -10.34 11.13
CA PHE A 236 -13.81 -8.88 11.13
C PHE A 236 -14.68 -8.36 9.99
N VAL A 237 -14.52 -8.90 8.77
CA VAL A 237 -15.38 -8.57 7.62
C VAL A 237 -16.83 -8.98 7.89
N GLY A 238 -17.06 -10.11 8.58
CA GLY A 238 -18.40 -10.55 8.98
C GLY A 238 -19.09 -9.68 10.03
N LEU A 239 -18.31 -8.99 10.89
CA LEU A 239 -18.86 -8.18 11.99
C LEU A 239 -19.05 -6.69 11.64
N THR A 240 -18.28 -6.15 10.70
CA THR A 240 -18.24 -4.70 10.46
C THR A 240 -19.12 -4.22 9.34
N LEU A 241 -19.32 -5.00 8.29
CA LEU A 241 -20.09 -4.58 7.11
C LEU A 241 -21.60 -4.43 7.33
N PRO A 242 -22.31 -5.21 8.18
CA PRO A 242 -23.72 -4.95 8.45
C PRO A 242 -24.00 -3.62 9.16
N ARG A 243 -22.98 -2.98 9.76
CA ARG A 243 -23.11 -1.70 10.47
C ARG A 243 -22.75 -0.48 9.62
N TYR A 244 -22.10 -0.66 8.48
CA TYR A 244 -21.90 0.42 7.53
C TYR A 244 -23.16 0.58 6.68
N ARG A 245 -24.04 1.53 7.06
CA ARG A 245 -24.98 2.12 6.14
C ARG A 245 -24.16 2.83 5.07
N PHE A 246 -24.16 2.28 3.86
CA PHE A 246 -23.56 2.93 2.70
C PHE A 246 -24.27 4.28 2.47
N SER A 247 -23.73 5.36 3.00
CA SER A 247 -24.07 6.69 2.53
C SER A 247 -23.38 6.84 1.17
N LYS A 248 -24.17 7.07 0.12
CA LYS A 248 -23.66 7.38 -1.22
C LYS A 248 -22.61 8.47 -1.07
N PRO A 249 -21.36 8.30 -1.58
CA PRO A 249 -20.47 9.43 -1.77
C PRO A 249 -21.19 10.40 -2.71
N SER A 250 -21.15 11.69 -2.41
CA SER A 250 -21.59 12.73 -3.34
C SER A 250 -20.90 12.49 -4.69
N ALA A 251 -21.69 12.50 -5.74
CA ALA A 251 -21.27 12.23 -7.13
C ALA A 251 -20.15 13.19 -7.56
N SER A 252 -18.91 12.77 -7.40
CA SER A 252 -17.70 13.41 -7.96
C SER A 252 -16.48 12.47 -7.93
N LEU A 253 -16.69 11.19 -8.24
CA LEU A 253 -15.59 10.26 -8.53
C LEU A 253 -15.77 9.77 -9.97
N ASP A 254 -15.49 10.69 -10.93
CA ASP A 254 -15.12 10.30 -12.28
C ASP A 254 -13.76 9.57 -12.21
N MET A 255 -13.82 8.26 -12.05
CA MET A 255 -12.66 7.44 -12.34
C MET A 255 -12.64 7.13 -13.84
N ASN A 256 -11.89 7.94 -14.60
CA ASN A 256 -11.47 7.59 -15.95
C ASN A 256 -10.64 6.28 -15.91
N LEU A 257 -11.33 5.17 -16.05
CA LEU A 257 -10.77 3.89 -16.51
C LEU A 257 -10.83 3.91 -18.04
N ARG A 258 -9.78 4.42 -18.67
CA ARG A 258 -9.37 4.07 -20.03
C ARG A 258 -7.88 3.87 -20.06
#